data_6faf6e49b87119ccd6ed126992b07a7a
#
_entry.id   6faf6e49b87119ccd6ed126992b07a7a
#
_cell.length_a   1.000
_cell.length_b   1.000
_cell.length_c   1.000
_cell.angle_alpha   90.00
_cell.angle_beta   90.00
_cell.angle_gamma   90.00
#
_symmetry.space_group_name_H-M   'P 1'
#
loop_
_entity.id
_entity.type
_entity.pdbx_description
1 polymer ?
#
loop_
_entity_poly.entity_id
_entity_poly.type
_entity_poly.pdbx_seq_one_letter_code
_entity_poly.pdbx_strand_id
1 'polypeptide(L)'
;MAEIITAAEAKEAVKARKLAKEETYVAGLIDDAINAEKYECSLNAVSEDIIKKLEEKGYYVKKVLDAGANYGYSVIWNFEGVTEYQEAASIEDIANILAGEDEKVLIEIKEPLSIAKGEPIVIPAGKKATIKVDKDITVAETGFKVADGAELILKGEGTVKSTNKSTKGAIVTADGKDAKVTIDGVTLDCISETGKAGNYAFACYLLNDASLDMKSGVIKTAYGSCISTNNTTGGNTLINISGGELYSDGSYAIYLAAQGVCNIKGGKVQGINARMGHINISGDAEIIPTTITADSYDNIGVEFKTSGCVWLGDTIAVMAGTYSDADGTDCVINVKGNATVKSDFRAAIGVYCVDLKEAQNVKVMVADKEKVATTDAEFEAIKVYDHAYIEAEATAHGKTYTPVAESTVIVE
;
A
#
# COMPACT_ATOMS: atom_id res chain seq x y z
N MET A 1 39.53 -23.81 38.47
CA MET A 1 40.29 -23.06 37.43
C MET A 1 39.24 -22.31 36.58
N ALA A 2 39.38 -21.00 36.43
CA ALA A 2 38.50 -20.27 35.52
C ALA A 2 38.83 -20.67 34.07
N GLU A 3 37.85 -21.10 33.31
CA GLU A 3 38.02 -21.48 31.90
C GLU A 3 38.28 -20.24 31.08
N ILE A 4 39.29 -20.31 30.20
CA ILE A 4 39.59 -19.21 29.28
C ILE A 4 38.59 -19.27 28.12
N ILE A 5 37.71 -18.27 28.03
CA ILE A 5 36.71 -18.15 27.00
C ILE A 5 37.37 -17.77 25.65
N THR A 6 36.75 -18.16 24.55
CA THR A 6 37.18 -17.80 23.19
C THR A 6 37.07 -16.29 22.92
N ALA A 7 37.77 -15.79 21.94
CA ALA A 7 37.67 -14.39 21.51
C ALA A 7 36.23 -14.01 21.03
N ALA A 8 35.50 -14.97 20.44
CA ALA A 8 34.12 -14.78 20.04
C ALA A 8 33.19 -14.61 21.25
N GLU A 9 33.29 -15.51 22.25
CA GLU A 9 32.54 -15.42 23.50
C GLU A 9 32.87 -14.15 24.28
N ALA A 10 34.13 -13.73 24.29
CA ALA A 10 34.53 -12.46 24.92
C ALA A 10 33.90 -11.27 24.22
N LYS A 11 33.83 -11.26 22.89
CA LYS A 11 33.18 -10.21 22.09
C LYS A 11 31.69 -10.13 22.38
N GLU A 12 30.99 -11.26 22.41
CA GLU A 12 29.57 -11.32 22.75
C GLU A 12 29.29 -10.88 24.20
N ALA A 13 30.13 -11.28 25.14
CA ALA A 13 30.02 -10.85 26.53
C ALA A 13 30.21 -9.33 26.68
N VAL A 14 31.10 -8.70 25.91
CA VAL A 14 31.25 -7.26 25.88
C VAL A 14 30.03 -6.56 25.30
N LYS A 15 29.47 -7.10 24.20
CA LYS A 15 28.25 -6.58 23.57
C LYS A 15 27.06 -6.66 24.54
N ALA A 16 26.87 -7.80 25.20
CA ALA A 16 25.79 -7.98 26.18
C ALA A 16 25.91 -7.02 27.36
N ARG A 17 27.12 -6.80 27.87
CA ARG A 17 27.36 -5.83 28.97
C ARG A 17 27.09 -4.38 28.55
N LYS A 18 27.42 -4.03 27.32
CA LYS A 18 27.11 -2.69 26.77
C LYS A 18 25.61 -2.49 26.68
N LEU A 19 24.90 -3.44 26.13
CA LEU A 19 23.44 -3.40 25.99
C LEU A 19 22.75 -3.28 27.37
N ALA A 20 23.17 -4.08 28.36
CA ALA A 20 22.62 -4.01 29.71
C ALA A 20 22.86 -2.65 30.39
N LYS A 21 23.99 -1.99 30.11
CA LYS A 21 24.25 -0.63 30.60
C LYS A 21 23.34 0.40 29.96
N GLU A 22 23.15 0.30 28.65
CA GLU A 22 22.23 1.18 27.93
C GLU A 22 20.79 0.99 28.40
N GLU A 23 20.33 -0.26 28.63
CA GLU A 23 19.01 -0.56 29.19
C GLU A 23 18.81 0.10 30.55
N THR A 24 19.80 -0.03 31.46
CA THR A 24 19.74 0.57 32.78
C THR A 24 19.68 2.10 32.70
N TYR A 25 20.46 2.70 31.80
CA TYR A 25 20.46 4.15 31.57
C TYR A 25 19.10 4.65 31.06
N VAL A 26 18.55 3.97 30.08
CA VAL A 26 17.25 4.32 29.48
C VAL A 26 16.11 4.16 30.48
N ALA A 27 16.11 3.05 31.24
CA ALA A 27 15.12 2.82 32.29
C ALA A 27 15.14 3.93 33.34
N GLY A 28 16.33 4.37 33.76
CA GLY A 28 16.47 5.47 34.72
C GLY A 28 15.90 6.79 34.19
N LEU A 29 16.13 7.13 32.91
CA LEU A 29 15.57 8.35 32.29
C LEU A 29 14.04 8.30 32.18
N ILE A 30 13.50 7.12 31.88
CA ILE A 30 12.04 6.91 31.84
C ILE A 30 11.44 7.07 33.23
N ASP A 31 12.05 6.44 34.29
CA ASP A 31 11.61 6.56 35.65
C ASP A 31 11.68 8.01 36.14
N ASP A 32 12.75 8.74 35.86
CA ASP A 32 12.90 10.16 36.21
C ASP A 32 11.81 11.01 35.55
N ALA A 33 11.47 10.72 34.29
CA ALA A 33 10.42 11.44 33.59
C ALA A 33 9.03 11.10 34.15
N ILE A 34 8.76 9.84 34.50
CA ILE A 34 7.51 9.41 35.16
C ILE A 34 7.37 10.12 36.51
N ASN A 35 8.43 10.17 37.31
CA ASN A 35 8.43 10.86 38.61
C ASN A 35 8.23 12.38 38.47
N ALA A 36 8.58 12.95 37.29
CA ALA A 36 8.34 14.35 36.96
C ALA A 36 6.99 14.59 36.24
N GLU A 37 6.11 13.58 36.21
CA GLU A 37 4.80 13.62 35.51
C GLU A 37 4.92 13.95 34.02
N LYS A 38 6.03 13.56 33.38
CA LYS A 38 6.25 13.72 31.94
C LYS A 38 5.95 12.43 31.20
N TYR A 39 5.56 12.56 29.96
CA TYR A 39 5.25 11.44 29.08
C TYR A 39 6.29 11.24 27.97
N GLU A 40 7.39 11.92 28.08
CA GLU A 40 8.52 11.79 27.18
C GLU A 40 9.84 11.98 27.92
N CYS A 41 10.89 11.36 27.42
CA CYS A 41 12.25 11.66 27.82
C CYS A 41 13.16 11.75 26.60
N SER A 42 14.26 12.50 26.74
CA SER A 42 15.28 12.61 25.70
C SER A 42 16.42 11.65 25.98
N LEU A 43 16.81 10.88 24.99
CA LEU A 43 17.98 10.02 25.02
C LEU A 43 19.10 10.62 24.19
N ASN A 44 20.31 10.52 24.69
CA ASN A 44 21.49 10.68 23.84
C ASN A 44 21.61 9.47 22.89
N ALA A 45 22.67 9.40 22.08
CA ALA A 45 22.88 8.28 21.18
C ALA A 45 22.84 6.94 21.91
N VAL A 46 21.89 6.07 21.55
CA VAL A 46 21.74 4.69 22.01
C VAL A 46 21.84 3.74 20.83
N SER A 47 22.10 2.46 21.10
CA SER A 47 22.19 1.45 20.06
C SER A 47 20.83 1.16 19.41
N GLU A 48 20.85 0.68 18.15
CA GLU A 48 19.64 0.24 17.45
C GLU A 48 18.91 -0.89 18.18
N ASP A 49 19.65 -1.76 18.89
CA ASP A 49 19.09 -2.83 19.71
C ASP A 49 18.22 -2.27 20.85
N ILE A 50 18.58 -1.13 21.43
CA ILE A 50 17.75 -0.44 22.44
C ILE A 50 16.51 0.20 21.83
N ILE A 51 16.67 0.86 20.67
CA ILE A 51 15.52 1.46 19.98
C ILE A 51 14.48 0.39 19.67
N LYS A 52 14.91 -0.73 19.11
CA LYS A 52 14.01 -1.85 18.80
C LYS A 52 13.30 -2.40 20.04
N LYS A 53 14.02 -2.57 21.17
CA LYS A 53 13.41 -3.01 22.44
C LYS A 53 12.39 -2.01 22.98
N LEU A 54 12.61 -0.72 22.83
CA LEU A 54 11.65 0.31 23.23
C LEU A 54 10.38 0.24 22.37
N GLU A 55 10.55 0.11 21.05
CA GLU A 55 9.43 -0.02 20.12
C GLU A 55 8.63 -1.32 20.36
N GLU A 56 9.30 -2.45 20.64
CA GLU A 56 8.69 -3.72 21.04
C GLU A 56 7.88 -3.61 22.34
N LYS A 57 8.27 -2.70 23.23
CA LYS A 57 7.55 -2.39 24.49
C LYS A 57 6.49 -1.30 24.33
N GLY A 58 6.25 -0.82 23.10
CA GLY A 58 5.20 0.14 22.80
C GLY A 58 5.58 1.61 22.97
N TYR A 59 6.86 1.91 23.17
CA TYR A 59 7.33 3.29 23.13
C TYR A 59 7.49 3.79 21.70
N TYR A 60 7.16 5.04 21.48
CA TYR A 60 7.50 5.71 20.22
C TYR A 60 8.86 6.37 20.34
N VAL A 61 9.77 6.02 19.42
CA VAL A 61 11.14 6.55 19.42
C VAL A 61 11.33 7.45 18.19
N LYS A 62 11.50 8.73 18.41
CA LYS A 62 11.72 9.73 17.38
C LYS A 62 13.18 10.20 17.39
N LYS A 63 13.85 10.09 16.25
CA LYS A 63 15.18 10.69 16.07
C LYS A 63 15.06 12.21 16.01
N VAL A 64 15.80 12.91 16.83
CA VAL A 64 15.82 14.38 16.90
C VAL A 64 17.22 14.89 16.69
N LEU A 65 17.35 16.04 16.02
CA LEU A 65 18.61 16.80 15.89
C LEU A 65 18.64 17.82 17.05
N ASP A 66 19.72 17.79 17.82
CA ASP A 66 19.97 18.90 18.75
C ASP A 66 20.61 20.10 17.99
N ALA A 67 20.62 21.25 18.66
CA ALA A 67 21.17 22.49 18.10
C ALA A 67 22.70 22.44 17.83
N GLY A 68 23.37 21.35 18.23
CA GLY A 68 24.81 21.11 18.04
C GLY A 68 25.14 20.10 16.95
N ALA A 69 24.19 19.73 16.08
CA ALA A 69 24.31 18.69 15.06
C ALA A 69 24.57 17.27 15.60
N ASN A 70 24.33 17.00 16.87
CA ASN A 70 24.29 15.65 17.43
C ASN A 70 22.88 15.06 17.28
N TYR A 71 22.82 13.77 17.00
CA TYR A 71 21.56 13.06 16.95
C TYR A 71 21.24 12.50 18.33
N GLY A 72 20.06 12.80 18.85
CA GLY A 72 19.45 12.17 20.00
C GLY A 72 18.15 11.49 19.63
N TYR A 73 17.47 10.97 20.61
CA TYR A 73 16.15 10.36 20.44
C TYR A 73 15.20 10.94 21.49
N SER A 74 13.96 11.19 21.10
CA SER A 74 12.85 11.42 22.02
C SER A 74 12.08 10.11 22.15
N VAL A 75 11.92 9.61 23.36
CA VAL A 75 11.11 8.43 23.70
C VAL A 75 9.81 8.93 24.31
N ILE A 76 8.71 8.60 23.69
CA ILE A 76 7.37 9.07 24.05
C ILE A 76 6.52 7.85 24.41
N TRP A 77 5.81 7.87 25.55
CA TRP A 77 4.91 6.80 26.00
C TRP A 77 3.50 7.26 26.33
N ASN A 78 3.24 8.54 26.27
CA ASN A 78 1.87 9.03 26.21
C ASN A 78 1.59 9.54 24.80
N PHE A 79 0.93 8.73 24.01
CA PHE A 79 0.33 9.17 22.78
C PHE A 79 -0.98 9.89 23.12
N GLU A 80 -0.87 11.15 23.60
CA GLU A 80 -2.01 12.02 23.82
C GLU A 80 -3.33 11.28 24.19
N GLY A 81 -3.42 10.86 25.42
CA GLY A 81 -4.72 10.61 26.08
C GLY A 81 -5.31 9.22 25.97
N VAL A 82 -5.02 8.37 24.98
CA VAL A 82 -5.67 7.06 24.86
C VAL A 82 -4.65 5.94 24.75
N THR A 83 -4.50 5.17 25.83
CA THR A 83 -3.62 3.98 25.89
C THR A 83 -4.40 2.66 25.91
N GLU A 84 -5.71 2.70 26.12
CA GLU A 84 -6.56 1.54 26.23
C GLU A 84 -7.54 1.44 25.06
N TYR A 85 -7.71 0.20 24.58
CA TYR A 85 -8.72 -0.10 23.59
C TYR A 85 -10.11 -0.02 24.22
N GLN A 86 -11.00 0.72 23.57
CA GLN A 86 -12.43 0.67 23.85
C GLN A 86 -13.04 -0.51 23.11
N GLU A 87 -13.77 -1.34 23.82
CA GLU A 87 -14.40 -2.52 23.24
C GLU A 87 -15.64 -2.13 22.42
N ALA A 88 -15.76 -2.71 21.22
CA ALA A 88 -16.94 -2.56 20.36
C ALA A 88 -17.49 -3.94 19.97
N ALA A 89 -18.74 -4.19 20.29
CA ALA A 89 -19.50 -5.39 19.91
C ALA A 89 -20.52 -5.10 18.80
N SER A 90 -20.70 -3.84 18.42
CA SER A 90 -21.64 -3.40 17.39
C SER A 90 -21.09 -2.22 16.60
N ILE A 91 -21.72 -1.93 15.46
CA ILE A 91 -21.44 -0.72 14.66
C ILE A 91 -21.80 0.55 15.44
N GLU A 92 -22.86 0.48 16.25
CA GLU A 92 -23.28 1.61 17.09
C GLU A 92 -22.23 1.95 18.15
N ASP A 93 -21.56 0.95 18.77
CA ASP A 93 -20.47 1.16 19.70
C ASP A 93 -19.32 1.91 19.01
N ILE A 94 -18.93 1.48 17.80
CA ILE A 94 -17.89 2.16 17.02
C ILE A 94 -18.30 3.62 16.73
N ALA A 95 -19.53 3.85 16.29
CA ALA A 95 -20.03 5.16 16.00
C ALA A 95 -20.03 6.08 17.24
N ASN A 96 -20.43 5.56 18.40
CA ASN A 96 -20.42 6.28 19.67
C ASN A 96 -18.99 6.64 20.11
N ILE A 97 -18.03 5.73 19.97
CA ILE A 97 -16.62 5.99 20.28
C ILE A 97 -16.06 7.07 19.36
N LEU A 98 -16.35 6.99 18.05
CA LEU A 98 -15.91 7.97 17.07
C LEU A 98 -16.55 9.35 17.27
N ALA A 99 -17.75 9.42 17.81
CA ALA A 99 -18.44 10.66 18.12
C ALA A 99 -17.96 11.34 19.41
N GLY A 100 -17.19 10.64 20.26
CA GLY A 100 -16.59 11.19 21.47
C GLY A 100 -15.64 12.37 21.20
N GLU A 101 -15.17 13.04 22.24
CA GLU A 101 -14.31 14.23 22.13
C GLU A 101 -12.85 13.90 21.77
N ASP A 102 -12.37 12.69 22.09
CA ASP A 102 -10.98 12.29 21.87
C ASP A 102 -10.59 12.33 20.40
N GLU A 103 -9.52 13.02 20.04
CA GLU A 103 -8.96 13.05 18.69
C GLU A 103 -8.47 11.64 18.28
N LYS A 104 -7.81 10.93 19.19
CA LYS A 104 -7.31 9.57 18.98
C LYS A 104 -8.18 8.58 19.72
N VAL A 105 -8.58 7.53 19.01
CA VAL A 105 -9.34 6.44 19.60
C VAL A 105 -8.75 5.09 19.22
N LEU A 106 -8.73 4.17 20.19
CA LEU A 106 -8.34 2.78 19.99
C LEU A 106 -9.58 1.91 20.20
N ILE A 107 -9.97 1.17 19.16
CA ILE A 107 -11.20 0.37 19.17
C ILE A 107 -10.82 -1.11 18.95
N GLU A 108 -11.26 -1.99 19.82
CA GLU A 108 -11.10 -3.44 19.67
C GLU A 108 -12.45 -4.08 19.32
N ILE A 109 -12.50 -4.80 18.20
CA ILE A 109 -13.69 -5.50 17.76
C ILE A 109 -13.81 -6.83 18.52
N LYS A 110 -14.84 -6.96 19.35
CA LYS A 110 -15.06 -8.14 20.19
C LYS A 110 -15.93 -9.22 19.56
N GLU A 111 -16.83 -8.83 18.68
CA GLU A 111 -17.77 -9.74 18.02
C GLU A 111 -17.71 -9.53 16.49
N PRO A 112 -18.07 -10.55 15.69
CA PRO A 112 -18.19 -10.37 14.25
C PRO A 112 -19.23 -9.29 13.91
N LEU A 113 -18.86 -8.38 12.99
CA LEU A 113 -19.71 -7.24 12.63
C LEU A 113 -20.18 -7.33 11.18
N SER A 114 -21.31 -6.70 10.91
CA SER A 114 -21.83 -6.54 9.55
C SER A 114 -22.16 -5.09 9.26
N ILE A 115 -21.47 -4.51 8.26
CA ILE A 115 -21.70 -3.15 7.78
C ILE A 115 -22.72 -3.23 6.63
N ALA A 116 -23.89 -2.66 6.85
CA ALA A 116 -24.97 -2.67 5.89
C ALA A 116 -24.71 -1.75 4.69
N LYS A 117 -25.42 -1.99 3.61
CA LYS A 117 -25.34 -1.12 2.43
C LYS A 117 -25.83 0.29 2.76
N GLY A 118 -25.00 1.28 2.41
CA GLY A 118 -25.28 2.70 2.65
C GLY A 118 -24.96 3.17 4.07
N GLU A 119 -24.45 2.30 4.96
CA GLU A 119 -24.15 2.62 6.36
C GLU A 119 -22.66 2.39 6.70
N PRO A 120 -21.72 3.04 6.00
CA PRO A 120 -20.30 2.86 6.28
C PRO A 120 -19.92 3.42 7.65
N ILE A 121 -18.90 2.85 8.27
CA ILE A 121 -18.23 3.46 9.41
C ILE A 121 -17.46 4.67 8.90
N VAL A 122 -17.82 5.87 9.36
CA VAL A 122 -17.17 7.12 8.96
C VAL A 122 -16.16 7.53 10.02
N ILE A 123 -14.90 7.69 9.60
CA ILE A 123 -13.86 8.31 10.41
C ILE A 123 -13.91 9.80 10.09
N PRO A 124 -14.44 10.64 10.99
CA PRO A 124 -14.65 12.06 10.70
C PRO A 124 -13.34 12.84 10.72
N ALA A 125 -13.32 14.00 10.08
CA ALA A 125 -12.19 14.93 10.09
C ALA A 125 -11.69 15.20 11.50
N GLY A 126 -10.36 15.22 11.67
CA GLY A 126 -9.69 15.40 12.96
C GLY A 126 -9.59 14.13 13.82
N LYS A 127 -10.22 13.02 13.44
CA LYS A 127 -10.09 11.74 14.16
C LYS A 127 -8.95 10.89 13.65
N LYS A 128 -8.26 10.23 14.59
CA LYS A 128 -7.26 9.19 14.36
C LYS A 128 -7.74 7.90 15.02
N ALA A 129 -8.34 7.02 14.23
CA ALA A 129 -8.92 5.78 14.72
C ALA A 129 -8.00 4.59 14.43
N THR A 130 -7.60 3.87 15.47
CA THR A 130 -7.00 2.54 15.33
C THR A 130 -8.07 1.51 15.66
N ILE A 131 -8.42 0.67 14.68
CA ILE A 131 -9.39 -0.41 14.85
C ILE A 131 -8.64 -1.73 14.81
N LYS A 132 -8.63 -2.43 15.94
CA LYS A 132 -8.09 -3.77 16.06
C LYS A 132 -9.14 -4.78 15.61
N VAL A 133 -8.87 -5.42 14.48
CA VAL A 133 -9.76 -6.38 13.83
C VAL A 133 -9.26 -7.80 14.13
N ASP A 134 -9.74 -8.39 15.20
CA ASP A 134 -9.45 -9.79 15.56
C ASP A 134 -10.69 -10.69 15.30
N LYS A 135 -11.80 -10.10 14.87
CA LYS A 135 -13.05 -10.75 14.45
C LYS A 135 -13.42 -10.31 13.04
N ASP A 136 -14.11 -11.15 12.34
CA ASP A 136 -14.51 -10.88 10.96
C ASP A 136 -15.50 -9.70 10.87
N ILE A 137 -15.29 -8.83 9.89
CA ILE A 137 -16.23 -7.77 9.53
C ILE A 137 -16.73 -8.05 8.12
N THR A 138 -18.05 -8.11 7.94
CA THR A 138 -18.69 -8.25 6.63
C THR A 138 -19.16 -6.90 6.13
N VAL A 139 -18.89 -6.59 4.86
CA VAL A 139 -19.19 -5.29 4.24
C VAL A 139 -20.08 -5.49 3.02
N ALA A 140 -21.27 -4.89 3.02
CA ALA A 140 -22.23 -5.04 1.92
C ALA A 140 -21.95 -4.07 0.73
N GLU A 141 -21.32 -2.92 0.94
CA GLU A 141 -21.00 -1.96 -0.13
C GLU A 141 -19.69 -1.21 0.17
N THR A 142 -19.72 -0.26 1.12
CA THR A 142 -18.54 0.45 1.62
C THR A 142 -18.40 0.18 3.11
N GLY A 143 -17.21 -0.22 3.54
CA GLY A 143 -16.94 -0.52 4.94
C GLY A 143 -16.58 0.71 5.73
N PHE A 144 -15.48 1.33 5.35
CA PHE A 144 -14.95 2.50 6.05
C PHE A 144 -14.84 3.69 5.09
N LYS A 145 -15.22 4.86 5.57
CA LYS A 145 -14.97 6.14 4.89
C LYS A 145 -14.07 7.00 5.75
N VAL A 146 -12.92 7.37 5.23
CA VAL A 146 -11.95 8.23 5.90
C VAL A 146 -12.06 9.61 5.29
N ALA A 147 -12.54 10.58 6.08
CA ALA A 147 -12.71 11.96 5.63
C ALA A 147 -11.36 12.68 5.54
N ASP A 148 -11.35 13.80 4.84
CA ASP A 148 -10.20 14.70 4.81
C ASP A 148 -9.76 15.09 6.24
N GLY A 149 -8.45 15.03 6.52
CA GLY A 149 -7.91 15.27 7.86
C GLY A 149 -8.15 14.13 8.87
N ALA A 150 -8.63 12.96 8.44
CA ALA A 150 -8.80 11.78 9.29
C ALA A 150 -7.74 10.71 9.02
N GLU A 151 -7.48 9.89 10.04
CA GLU A 151 -6.58 8.74 9.92
C GLU A 151 -7.28 7.46 10.42
N LEU A 152 -7.23 6.41 9.60
CA LEU A 152 -7.69 5.07 9.95
C LEU A 152 -6.52 4.09 9.93
N ILE A 153 -6.32 3.39 11.03
CA ILE A 153 -5.40 2.26 11.12
C ILE A 153 -6.23 1.00 11.34
N LEU A 154 -6.20 0.08 10.39
CA LEU A 154 -6.73 -1.27 10.55
C LEU A 154 -5.59 -2.20 10.92
N LYS A 155 -5.65 -2.81 12.09
CA LYS A 155 -4.61 -3.73 12.56
C LYS A 155 -5.21 -4.99 13.18
N GLY A 156 -4.41 -6.06 13.26
CA GLY A 156 -4.84 -7.35 13.81
C GLY A 156 -4.80 -8.45 12.74
N GLU A 157 -5.35 -9.62 13.05
CA GLU A 157 -5.29 -10.80 12.19
C GLU A 157 -6.66 -11.18 11.60
N GLY A 158 -7.70 -10.41 11.89
CA GLY A 158 -9.06 -10.66 11.39
C GLY A 158 -9.23 -10.28 9.93
N THR A 159 -10.41 -10.63 9.40
CA THR A 159 -10.75 -10.40 7.99
C THR A 159 -11.89 -9.40 7.86
N VAL A 160 -11.69 -8.43 6.97
CA VAL A 160 -12.78 -7.56 6.47
C VAL A 160 -13.20 -8.07 5.10
N LYS A 161 -14.40 -8.68 5.03
CA LYS A 161 -14.95 -9.32 3.84
C LYS A 161 -15.94 -8.43 3.12
N SER A 162 -15.76 -8.22 1.83
CA SER A 162 -16.80 -7.60 1.00
C SER A 162 -17.74 -8.64 0.41
N THR A 163 -19.05 -8.43 0.58
CA THR A 163 -20.11 -9.16 -0.14
C THR A 163 -20.65 -8.36 -1.32
N ASN A 164 -20.01 -7.26 -1.63
CA ASN A 164 -20.44 -6.32 -2.67
C ASN A 164 -20.24 -6.91 -4.08
N LYS A 165 -21.32 -7.02 -4.84
CA LYS A 165 -21.32 -7.47 -6.24
C LYS A 165 -21.40 -6.32 -7.23
N SER A 166 -21.31 -5.08 -6.76
CA SER A 166 -21.40 -3.86 -7.57
C SER A 166 -20.03 -3.30 -7.90
N THR A 167 -19.95 -2.49 -8.94
CA THR A 167 -18.79 -1.66 -9.28
C THR A 167 -18.64 -0.43 -8.37
N LYS A 168 -19.55 -0.23 -7.43
CA LYS A 168 -19.56 0.89 -6.51
C LYS A 168 -19.21 0.42 -5.11
N GLY A 169 -18.43 1.22 -4.41
CA GLY A 169 -17.99 0.94 -3.04
C GLY A 169 -16.62 0.26 -2.97
N ALA A 170 -16.05 0.30 -1.80
CA ALA A 170 -14.78 -0.32 -1.44
C ALA A 170 -14.81 -0.72 0.03
N ILE A 171 -13.95 -1.65 0.45
CA ILE A 171 -13.82 -1.93 1.89
C ILE A 171 -13.39 -0.65 2.61
N VAL A 172 -12.41 0.06 2.06
CA VAL A 172 -11.98 1.37 2.60
C VAL A 172 -11.98 2.40 1.48
N THR A 173 -12.66 3.51 1.70
CA THR A 173 -12.57 4.71 0.85
C THR A 173 -11.95 5.83 1.66
N ALA A 174 -10.83 6.39 1.19
CA ALA A 174 -10.23 7.59 1.75
C ALA A 174 -10.38 8.73 0.75
N ASP A 175 -10.87 9.87 1.23
CA ASP A 175 -11.25 11.00 0.36
C ASP A 175 -10.78 12.32 0.98
N GLY A 176 -9.79 12.92 0.37
CA GLY A 176 -9.19 14.19 0.80
C GLY A 176 -7.69 14.10 0.98
N LYS A 177 -7.03 15.23 0.85
CA LYS A 177 -5.57 15.37 0.86
C LYS A 177 -4.90 14.83 2.12
N ASP A 178 -5.53 15.02 3.27
CA ASP A 178 -5.02 14.61 4.58
C ASP A 178 -5.75 13.36 5.11
N ALA A 179 -6.57 12.70 4.27
CA ALA A 179 -7.16 11.41 4.58
C ALA A 179 -6.08 10.30 4.48
N LYS A 180 -5.90 9.55 5.56
CA LYS A 180 -4.84 8.56 5.66
C LYS A 180 -5.35 7.20 6.11
N VAL A 181 -4.88 6.14 5.44
CA VAL A 181 -5.18 4.74 5.77
C VAL A 181 -3.90 3.99 6.05
N THR A 182 -3.89 3.19 7.11
CA THR A 182 -2.81 2.23 7.37
C THR A 182 -3.40 0.82 7.49
N ILE A 183 -2.81 -0.14 6.77
CA ILE A 183 -3.13 -1.56 6.85
C ILE A 183 -1.96 -2.29 7.52
N ASP A 184 -2.25 -2.97 8.65
CA ASP A 184 -1.23 -3.60 9.47
C ASP A 184 -1.73 -4.95 10.03
N GLY A 185 -1.53 -6.01 9.27
CA GLY A 185 -1.85 -7.40 9.64
C GLY A 185 -3.18 -7.93 9.11
N VAL A 186 -4.19 -7.08 8.98
CA VAL A 186 -5.55 -7.51 8.58
C VAL A 186 -5.63 -8.06 7.15
N THR A 187 -6.62 -8.92 6.91
CA THR A 187 -6.99 -9.35 5.57
C THR A 187 -8.18 -8.54 5.06
N LEU A 188 -8.03 -7.88 3.90
CA LEU A 188 -9.14 -7.28 3.15
C LEU A 188 -9.51 -8.22 2.00
N ASP A 189 -10.70 -8.83 2.08
CA ASP A 189 -11.13 -9.89 1.17
C ASP A 189 -12.35 -9.46 0.34
N CYS A 190 -12.15 -9.24 -0.96
CA CYS A 190 -13.21 -8.95 -1.91
C CYS A 190 -13.55 -10.15 -2.82
N ILE A 191 -13.07 -11.36 -2.53
CA ILE A 191 -13.23 -12.53 -3.40
C ILE A 191 -14.31 -13.49 -2.91
N SER A 192 -14.26 -13.83 -1.63
CA SER A 192 -14.83 -15.07 -1.12
C SER A 192 -16.36 -15.20 -1.24
N GLU A 193 -17.08 -14.10 -1.26
CA GLU A 193 -18.55 -14.12 -1.25
C GLU A 193 -19.19 -13.80 -2.62
N THR A 194 -18.40 -13.35 -3.60
CA THR A 194 -18.98 -12.71 -4.79
C THR A 194 -18.87 -13.55 -6.05
N GLY A 195 -17.99 -14.54 -6.07
CA GLY A 195 -17.69 -15.25 -7.32
C GLY A 195 -17.18 -14.30 -8.41
N LYS A 196 -16.82 -14.84 -9.55
CA LYS A 196 -16.16 -14.06 -10.62
C LYS A 196 -17.10 -13.10 -11.37
N ALA A 197 -18.41 -13.24 -11.32
CA ALA A 197 -19.31 -12.44 -12.13
C ALA A 197 -19.64 -11.09 -11.47
N GLY A 198 -18.99 -10.04 -11.88
CA GLY A 198 -19.46 -8.66 -11.68
C GLY A 198 -18.94 -7.93 -10.45
N ASN A 199 -17.90 -8.41 -9.78
CA ASN A 199 -17.32 -7.68 -8.66
C ASN A 199 -16.10 -6.85 -9.12
N TYR A 200 -16.34 -5.57 -9.38
CA TYR A 200 -15.30 -4.57 -9.68
C TYR A 200 -14.98 -3.71 -8.45
N ALA A 201 -15.41 -4.11 -7.26
CA ALA A 201 -15.15 -3.35 -6.05
C ALA A 201 -13.65 -3.32 -5.78
N PHE A 202 -13.15 -2.15 -5.46
CA PHE A 202 -11.79 -1.97 -4.96
C PHE A 202 -11.75 -2.36 -3.47
N ALA A 203 -10.64 -2.87 -2.99
CA ALA A 203 -10.48 -3.04 -1.55
C ALA A 203 -10.19 -1.69 -0.90
N CYS A 204 -9.21 -0.95 -1.42
CA CYS A 204 -8.88 0.41 -0.99
C CYS A 204 -9.04 1.39 -2.15
N TYR A 205 -9.85 2.42 -1.96
CA TYR A 205 -10.13 3.45 -2.94
C TYR A 205 -9.67 4.80 -2.43
N LEU A 206 -8.69 5.39 -3.11
CA LEU A 206 -8.05 6.64 -2.71
C LEU A 206 -8.47 7.76 -3.64
N LEU A 207 -9.06 8.80 -3.08
CA LEU A 207 -9.59 9.97 -3.79
C LEU A 207 -8.94 11.24 -3.27
N ASN A 208 -8.78 12.23 -4.15
CA ASN A 208 -8.41 13.60 -3.81
C ASN A 208 -7.15 13.70 -2.92
N ASP A 209 -6.07 13.06 -3.38
CA ASP A 209 -4.74 13.05 -2.74
C ASP A 209 -4.66 12.28 -1.40
N ALA A 210 -5.63 11.43 -1.11
CA ALA A 210 -5.56 10.53 0.03
C ALA A 210 -4.32 9.62 0.01
N SER A 211 -3.86 9.19 1.15
CA SER A 211 -2.68 8.35 1.30
C SER A 211 -2.97 6.98 1.94
N LEU A 212 -2.13 5.99 1.59
CA LEU A 212 -2.19 4.64 2.15
C LEU A 212 -0.80 4.12 2.48
N ASP A 213 -0.65 3.62 3.71
CA ASP A 213 0.51 2.87 4.17
C ASP A 213 0.11 1.39 4.39
N MET A 214 0.72 0.45 3.67
CA MET A 214 0.59 -0.98 3.93
C MET A 214 1.87 -1.52 4.56
N LYS A 215 1.76 -2.01 5.78
CA LYS A 215 2.88 -2.57 6.55
C LYS A 215 2.93 -4.08 6.46
N SER A 216 1.76 -4.72 6.57
CA SER A 216 1.61 -6.17 6.56
C SER A 216 0.14 -6.54 6.30
N GLY A 217 -0.16 -7.84 6.22
CA GLY A 217 -1.50 -8.35 5.96
C GLY A 217 -1.72 -8.76 4.49
N VAL A 218 -2.96 -9.00 4.11
CA VAL A 218 -3.32 -9.46 2.76
C VAL A 218 -4.48 -8.64 2.22
N ILE A 219 -4.36 -8.19 0.97
CA ILE A 219 -5.47 -7.59 0.23
C ILE A 219 -5.72 -8.41 -1.01
N LYS A 220 -6.95 -8.90 -1.20
CA LYS A 220 -7.32 -9.70 -2.35
C LYS A 220 -8.67 -9.31 -2.95
N THR A 221 -8.67 -9.25 -4.30
CA THR A 221 -9.83 -8.86 -5.09
C THR A 221 -10.06 -9.85 -6.23
N ALA A 222 -11.29 -9.92 -6.76
CA ALA A 222 -11.58 -10.75 -7.92
C ALA A 222 -11.29 -10.02 -9.24
N TYR A 223 -11.94 -8.89 -9.49
CA TYR A 223 -11.81 -8.10 -10.71
C TYR A 223 -11.46 -6.63 -10.46
N GLY A 224 -11.71 -6.13 -9.27
CA GLY A 224 -11.25 -4.81 -8.85
C GLY A 224 -9.79 -4.84 -8.46
N SER A 225 -9.15 -3.70 -8.37
CA SER A 225 -7.81 -3.61 -7.83
C SER A 225 -7.81 -3.60 -6.30
N CYS A 226 -6.75 -4.13 -5.69
CA CYS A 226 -6.57 -4.03 -4.24
C CYS A 226 -6.47 -2.55 -3.81
N ILE A 227 -5.72 -1.76 -4.57
CA ILE A 227 -5.58 -0.31 -4.35
C ILE A 227 -5.86 0.39 -5.68
N SER A 228 -6.75 1.38 -5.67
CA SER A 228 -7.11 2.14 -6.86
C SER A 228 -7.16 3.63 -6.58
N THR A 229 -6.65 4.42 -7.52
CA THR A 229 -6.76 5.88 -7.56
C THR A 229 -7.69 6.35 -8.70
N ASN A 230 -8.61 5.50 -9.14
CA ASN A 230 -9.51 5.84 -10.24
C ASN A 230 -10.42 7.01 -9.88
N ASN A 231 -10.64 7.93 -10.83
CA ASN A 231 -11.47 9.14 -10.65
C ASN A 231 -11.00 10.12 -9.55
N THR A 232 -9.79 10.04 -9.08
CA THR A 232 -9.25 11.11 -8.24
C THR A 232 -8.93 12.34 -9.09
N THR A 233 -9.05 13.51 -8.49
CA THR A 233 -8.73 14.79 -9.14
C THR A 233 -7.41 15.38 -8.65
N GLY A 234 -6.79 14.77 -7.65
CA GLY A 234 -5.51 15.20 -7.10
C GLY A 234 -4.31 14.66 -7.89
N GLY A 235 -3.15 15.19 -7.60
CA GLY A 235 -1.86 14.77 -8.18
C GLY A 235 -0.81 14.34 -7.16
N ASN A 236 -1.19 14.21 -5.87
CA ASN A 236 -0.27 13.97 -4.77
C ASN A 236 -0.62 12.72 -3.95
N THR A 237 -1.44 11.83 -4.50
CA THR A 237 -1.75 10.55 -3.85
C THR A 237 -0.45 9.82 -3.50
N LEU A 238 -0.32 9.38 -2.25
CA LEU A 238 0.85 8.66 -1.76
C LEU A 238 0.47 7.25 -1.28
N ILE A 239 1.09 6.24 -1.89
CA ILE A 239 0.95 4.85 -1.51
C ILE A 239 2.32 4.34 -1.08
N ASN A 240 2.43 3.80 0.14
CA ASN A 240 3.64 3.15 0.62
C ASN A 240 3.33 1.71 1.00
N ILE A 241 4.07 0.76 0.43
CA ILE A 241 3.97 -0.67 0.73
C ILE A 241 5.33 -1.12 1.26
N SER A 242 5.40 -1.46 2.53
CA SER A 242 6.60 -1.97 3.19
C SER A 242 6.57 -3.47 3.43
N GLY A 243 5.41 -4.11 3.27
CA GLY A 243 5.21 -5.55 3.41
C GLY A 243 3.78 -5.96 3.10
N GLY A 244 3.47 -7.24 3.29
CA GLY A 244 2.17 -7.81 3.00
C GLY A 244 2.02 -8.31 1.57
N GLU A 245 0.81 -8.72 1.20
CA GLU A 245 0.53 -9.36 -0.08
C GLU A 245 -0.73 -8.77 -0.72
N LEU A 246 -0.63 -8.42 -2.00
CA LEU A 246 -1.72 -7.87 -2.81
C LEU A 246 -1.98 -8.76 -4.01
N TYR A 247 -3.20 -9.29 -4.11
CA TYR A 247 -3.62 -10.18 -5.19
C TYR A 247 -4.91 -9.71 -5.86
N SER A 248 -4.97 -9.82 -7.17
CA SER A 248 -6.19 -9.63 -7.94
C SER A 248 -6.35 -10.75 -8.98
N ASP A 249 -7.44 -11.51 -8.91
CA ASP A 249 -7.66 -12.66 -9.80
C ASP A 249 -7.98 -12.26 -11.25
N GLY A 250 -8.54 -11.09 -11.47
CA GLY A 250 -8.99 -10.66 -12.79
C GLY A 250 -8.59 -9.22 -13.14
N SER A 251 -7.63 -8.65 -12.40
CA SER A 251 -7.15 -7.29 -12.65
C SER A 251 -5.70 -7.14 -12.16
N TYR A 252 -5.21 -5.94 -12.10
CA TYR A 252 -3.96 -5.58 -11.45
C TYR A 252 -4.21 -5.24 -9.98
N ALA A 253 -3.37 -5.72 -9.08
CA ALA A 253 -3.52 -5.43 -7.65
C ALA A 253 -3.41 -3.93 -7.35
N ILE A 254 -2.58 -3.21 -8.10
CA ILE A 254 -2.48 -1.76 -8.00
C ILE A 254 -2.90 -1.13 -9.32
N TYR A 255 -3.87 -0.23 -9.26
CA TYR A 255 -4.32 0.59 -10.37
C TYR A 255 -4.07 2.07 -10.07
N LEU A 256 -2.95 2.58 -10.56
CA LEU A 256 -2.58 3.98 -10.43
C LEU A 256 -3.09 4.75 -11.65
N ALA A 257 -4.29 5.29 -11.52
CA ALA A 257 -5.02 5.96 -12.61
C ALA A 257 -4.90 7.49 -12.55
N ALA A 258 -4.26 8.02 -11.50
CA ALA A 258 -4.01 9.43 -11.31
C ALA A 258 -2.54 9.69 -11.01
N GLN A 259 -2.11 10.93 -11.19
CA GLN A 259 -0.78 11.36 -10.78
C GLN A 259 -0.60 11.14 -9.27
N GLY A 260 0.59 10.73 -8.85
CA GLY A 260 0.91 10.41 -7.47
C GLY A 260 2.16 9.55 -7.37
N VAL A 261 2.48 9.09 -6.18
CA VAL A 261 3.66 8.28 -5.91
C VAL A 261 3.26 6.97 -5.22
N CYS A 262 3.73 5.86 -5.77
CA CYS A 262 3.62 4.54 -5.17
C CYS A 262 5.01 3.99 -4.86
N ASN A 263 5.35 3.87 -3.59
CA ASN A 263 6.61 3.32 -3.11
C ASN A 263 6.38 1.88 -2.60
N ILE A 264 7.01 0.91 -3.24
CA ILE A 264 6.95 -0.51 -2.86
C ILE A 264 8.34 -0.92 -2.40
N LYS A 265 8.52 -1.12 -1.09
CA LYS A 265 9.81 -1.44 -0.47
C LYS A 265 9.92 -2.89 0.00
N GLY A 266 8.82 -3.60 0.02
CA GLY A 266 8.73 -5.01 0.43
C GLY A 266 7.35 -5.56 0.12
N GLY A 267 7.14 -6.84 0.45
CA GLY A 267 5.90 -7.54 0.19
C GLY A 267 5.78 -8.06 -1.24
N LYS A 268 4.63 -8.64 -1.56
CA LYS A 268 4.34 -9.28 -2.84
C LYS A 268 3.14 -8.64 -3.51
N VAL A 269 3.30 -8.17 -4.74
CA VAL A 269 2.27 -7.47 -5.49
C VAL A 269 2.02 -8.16 -6.82
N GLN A 270 0.77 -8.58 -7.06
CA GLN A 270 0.35 -9.23 -8.28
C GLN A 270 -0.19 -8.21 -9.29
N GLY A 271 0.68 -7.76 -10.17
CA GLY A 271 0.34 -6.83 -11.23
C GLY A 271 0.17 -5.38 -10.79
N ILE A 272 0.75 -4.49 -11.58
CA ILE A 272 0.63 -3.05 -11.42
C ILE A 272 0.23 -2.44 -12.76
N ASN A 273 -0.85 -1.69 -12.77
CA ASN A 273 -1.24 -0.87 -13.91
C ASN A 273 -1.02 0.61 -13.56
N ALA A 274 0.07 1.16 -14.07
CA ALA A 274 0.42 2.56 -13.91
C ALA A 274 0.05 3.32 -15.19
N ARG A 275 -1.02 4.10 -15.11
CA ARG A 275 -1.45 4.96 -16.21
C ARG A 275 -0.79 6.33 -16.18
N MET A 276 -0.36 6.74 -15.01
CA MET A 276 0.42 7.94 -14.75
C MET A 276 1.02 7.87 -13.35
N GLY A 277 1.90 8.81 -13.01
CA GLY A 277 2.53 8.90 -11.71
C GLY A 277 3.80 8.06 -11.58
N HIS A 278 4.35 8.01 -10.40
CA HIS A 278 5.67 7.43 -10.15
C HIS A 278 5.56 6.16 -9.30
N ILE A 279 6.03 5.04 -9.83
CA ILE A 279 6.13 3.76 -9.14
C ILE A 279 7.60 3.49 -8.81
N ASN A 280 7.93 3.48 -7.53
CA ASN A 280 9.27 3.18 -7.01
C ASN A 280 9.28 1.79 -6.37
N ILE A 281 9.90 0.82 -7.01
CA ILE A 281 10.02 -0.56 -6.55
C ILE A 281 11.44 -0.75 -6.01
N SER A 282 11.57 -1.11 -4.75
CA SER A 282 12.88 -1.17 -4.07
C SER A 282 12.86 -2.13 -2.88
N GLY A 283 13.97 -2.21 -2.14
CA GLY A 283 14.08 -3.13 -1.00
C GLY A 283 13.99 -4.57 -1.45
N ASP A 284 13.15 -5.36 -0.79
CA ASP A 284 12.92 -6.78 -1.09
C ASP A 284 11.52 -7.01 -1.72
N ALA A 285 10.97 -6.00 -2.39
CA ALA A 285 9.67 -6.10 -3.06
C ALA A 285 9.68 -7.14 -4.18
N GLU A 286 8.62 -7.95 -4.25
CA GLU A 286 8.40 -8.93 -5.29
C GLU A 286 7.15 -8.54 -6.11
N ILE A 287 7.35 -8.20 -7.38
CA ILE A 287 6.25 -7.96 -8.31
C ILE A 287 6.11 -9.16 -9.22
N ILE A 288 4.92 -9.76 -9.18
CA ILE A 288 4.60 -10.96 -9.96
C ILE A 288 3.51 -10.65 -11.00
N PRO A 289 3.38 -11.49 -12.03
CA PRO A 289 2.41 -11.25 -13.09
C PRO A 289 0.96 -11.34 -12.59
N THR A 290 0.10 -10.58 -13.23
CA THR A 290 -1.34 -10.74 -13.07
C THR A 290 -1.81 -12.08 -13.66
N THR A 291 -2.98 -12.56 -13.22
CA THR A 291 -3.65 -13.76 -13.79
C THR A 291 -4.73 -13.40 -14.80
N ILE A 292 -4.72 -12.18 -15.34
CA ILE A 292 -5.67 -11.76 -16.36
C ILE A 292 -5.49 -12.61 -17.61
N THR A 293 -6.55 -13.25 -18.06
CA THR A 293 -6.58 -14.04 -19.29
C THR A 293 -7.47 -13.36 -20.32
N ALA A 294 -7.35 -13.73 -21.61
CA ALA A 294 -8.24 -13.24 -22.66
C ALA A 294 -9.72 -13.45 -22.31
N ASP A 295 -10.06 -14.61 -21.71
CA ASP A 295 -11.43 -14.90 -21.25
C ASP A 295 -11.90 -13.97 -20.12
N SER A 296 -11.00 -13.63 -19.19
CA SER A 296 -11.28 -12.64 -18.14
C SER A 296 -11.54 -11.27 -18.75
N TYR A 297 -10.79 -10.94 -19.77
CA TYR A 297 -10.84 -9.69 -20.49
C TYR A 297 -12.19 -9.46 -21.18
N ASP A 298 -12.68 -10.44 -21.94
CA ASP A 298 -13.98 -10.36 -22.60
C ASP A 298 -15.14 -10.30 -21.61
N ASN A 299 -15.00 -10.93 -20.46
CA ASN A 299 -16.00 -10.94 -19.38
C ASN A 299 -16.10 -9.64 -18.59
N ILE A 300 -15.01 -8.83 -18.52
CA ILE A 300 -15.04 -7.54 -17.83
C ILE A 300 -15.54 -6.39 -18.70
N GLY A 301 -15.81 -6.63 -19.99
CA GLY A 301 -16.41 -5.63 -20.88
C GLY A 301 -15.56 -4.38 -21.11
N VAL A 302 -14.24 -4.49 -20.98
CA VAL A 302 -13.31 -3.38 -21.20
C VAL A 302 -13.24 -3.10 -22.70
N GLU A 303 -13.58 -1.90 -23.10
CA GLU A 303 -13.40 -1.46 -24.49
C GLU A 303 -12.02 -0.82 -24.66
N PHE A 304 -11.22 -1.33 -25.58
CA PHE A 304 -9.96 -0.72 -25.99
C PHE A 304 -10.09 0.76 -26.36
N LYS A 305 -11.25 1.09 -26.89
CA LYS A 305 -11.51 2.37 -27.54
C LYS A 305 -11.82 3.53 -26.59
N THR A 306 -12.26 3.29 -25.38
CA THR A 306 -12.83 4.36 -24.54
C THR A 306 -12.05 4.67 -23.28
N SER A 307 -11.20 3.77 -22.83
CA SER A 307 -10.57 3.91 -21.53
C SER A 307 -9.11 4.35 -21.58
N GLY A 308 -8.51 4.49 -22.75
CA GLY A 308 -7.05 4.69 -22.86
C GLY A 308 -6.22 3.58 -22.20
N CYS A 309 -6.86 2.51 -21.73
CA CYS A 309 -6.23 1.33 -21.18
C CYS A 309 -6.18 0.26 -22.23
N VAL A 310 -5.03 -0.03 -22.69
CA VAL A 310 -4.82 -1.28 -23.38
C VAL A 310 -4.63 -2.34 -22.32
N TRP A 311 -5.67 -3.07 -22.06
CA TRP A 311 -5.59 -4.33 -21.35
C TRP A 311 -5.05 -5.34 -22.37
N LEU A 312 -3.79 -5.55 -22.35
CA LEU A 312 -3.27 -6.75 -22.99
C LEU A 312 -3.48 -7.86 -21.98
N GLY A 313 -4.52 -8.64 -22.17
CA GLY A 313 -4.99 -9.67 -21.27
C GLY A 313 -4.00 -10.76 -20.91
N ASP A 314 -2.78 -10.38 -20.58
CA ASP A 314 -1.70 -11.31 -20.39
C ASP A 314 -0.83 -10.87 -19.23
N THR A 315 -0.44 -11.77 -18.46
CA THR A 315 0.30 -11.90 -17.24
C THR A 315 1.54 -11.00 -17.06
N ILE A 316 1.46 -9.73 -17.49
CA ILE A 316 2.51 -8.73 -17.29
C ILE A 316 2.53 -8.29 -15.82
N ALA A 317 3.71 -8.25 -15.21
CA ALA A 317 3.85 -7.84 -13.83
C ALA A 317 3.65 -6.32 -13.66
N VAL A 318 4.16 -5.51 -14.58
CA VAL A 318 3.98 -4.06 -14.56
C VAL A 318 3.54 -3.58 -15.95
N MET A 319 2.41 -2.90 -16.02
CA MET A 319 1.98 -2.15 -17.19
C MET A 319 2.18 -0.66 -16.92
N ALA A 320 2.97 -0.02 -17.77
CA ALA A 320 3.26 1.41 -17.69
C ALA A 320 2.75 2.12 -18.95
N GLY A 321 2.09 3.23 -18.77
CA GLY A 321 1.62 4.05 -19.88
C GLY A 321 0.92 5.29 -19.35
N THR A 322 0.63 6.22 -20.25
CA THR A 322 -0.14 7.40 -19.90
C THR A 322 -1.39 7.48 -20.75
N TYR A 323 -2.44 8.07 -20.25
CA TYR A 323 -3.66 8.33 -21.00
C TYR A 323 -4.38 9.60 -20.55
N SER A 324 -3.69 10.47 -19.83
CA SER A 324 -4.24 11.75 -19.40
C SER A 324 -4.00 12.83 -20.44
N ASP A 325 -5.02 13.59 -20.76
CA ASP A 325 -4.91 14.79 -21.61
C ASP A 325 -4.40 16.01 -20.82
N ALA A 326 -4.05 15.86 -19.55
CA ALA A 326 -3.61 16.96 -18.71
C ALA A 326 -2.11 17.23 -18.90
N ASP A 327 -1.76 18.50 -19.04
CA ASP A 327 -0.38 18.96 -19.11
C ASP A 327 0.41 18.51 -17.88
N GLY A 328 1.65 18.08 -18.11
CA GLY A 328 2.58 17.71 -17.02
C GLY A 328 2.34 16.33 -16.41
N THR A 329 1.48 15.50 -16.98
CA THR A 329 1.36 14.09 -16.56
C THR A 329 2.51 13.27 -17.13
N ASP A 330 3.04 12.37 -16.31
CA ASP A 330 4.07 11.43 -16.70
C ASP A 330 3.82 10.06 -16.04
N CYS A 331 4.52 9.04 -16.52
CA CYS A 331 4.56 7.73 -15.89
C CYS A 331 6.02 7.31 -15.72
N VAL A 332 6.45 7.14 -14.48
CA VAL A 332 7.83 6.75 -14.17
C VAL A 332 7.83 5.44 -13.38
N ILE A 333 8.52 4.44 -13.91
CA ILE A 333 8.79 3.17 -13.22
C ILE A 333 10.27 3.17 -12.83
N ASN A 334 10.57 2.98 -11.57
CA ASN A 334 11.93 2.92 -11.04
C ASN A 334 12.12 1.63 -10.24
N VAL A 335 12.99 0.73 -10.70
CA VAL A 335 13.31 -0.55 -10.07
C VAL A 335 14.75 -0.52 -9.57
N LYS A 336 14.94 -0.72 -8.25
CA LYS A 336 16.27 -0.69 -7.63
C LYS A 336 16.39 -1.59 -6.39
N GLY A 337 17.60 -1.79 -5.91
CA GLY A 337 17.89 -2.62 -4.73
C GLY A 337 17.74 -4.11 -5.04
N ASN A 338 17.18 -4.87 -4.10
CA ASN A 338 16.94 -6.31 -4.26
C ASN A 338 15.58 -6.63 -4.88
N ALA A 339 14.77 -5.62 -5.15
CA ALA A 339 13.42 -5.80 -5.67
C ALA A 339 13.45 -6.57 -7.01
N THR A 340 12.44 -7.40 -7.21
CA THR A 340 12.29 -8.21 -8.43
C THR A 340 10.96 -7.91 -9.12
N VAL A 341 11.00 -7.87 -10.45
CA VAL A 341 9.82 -7.80 -11.30
C VAL A 341 9.88 -8.97 -12.28
N LYS A 342 8.99 -9.93 -12.14
CA LYS A 342 9.04 -11.17 -12.91
C LYS A 342 7.73 -11.44 -13.62
N SER A 343 7.83 -12.01 -14.82
CA SER A 343 6.69 -12.54 -15.57
C SER A 343 7.01 -13.94 -16.09
N ASP A 344 6.00 -14.77 -16.22
CA ASP A 344 6.06 -16.08 -16.87
C ASP A 344 5.37 -16.06 -18.24
N PHE A 345 4.79 -14.97 -18.61
CA PHE A 345 4.14 -14.72 -19.88
C PHE A 345 4.35 -13.28 -20.34
N ARG A 346 4.75 -13.09 -21.59
CA ARG A 346 5.10 -11.79 -22.19
C ARG A 346 6.20 -11.04 -21.38
N ALA A 347 6.23 -9.71 -21.47
CA ALA A 347 7.21 -8.89 -20.77
C ALA A 347 6.94 -8.80 -19.27
N ALA A 348 7.98 -8.62 -18.48
CA ALA A 348 7.84 -8.29 -17.06
C ALA A 348 7.36 -6.84 -16.88
N ILE A 349 7.89 -5.91 -17.69
CA ILE A 349 7.41 -4.52 -17.77
C ILE A 349 6.97 -4.27 -19.21
N GLY A 350 5.68 -4.06 -19.40
CA GLY A 350 5.09 -3.67 -20.68
C GLY A 350 4.84 -2.17 -20.72
N VAL A 351 5.44 -1.47 -21.65
CA VAL A 351 5.26 -0.03 -21.84
C VAL A 351 4.39 0.20 -23.05
N TYR A 352 3.28 0.88 -22.83
CA TYR A 352 2.30 1.16 -23.88
C TYR A 352 2.31 2.65 -24.23
N CYS A 353 2.58 2.95 -25.49
CA CYS A 353 2.34 4.26 -26.04
C CYS A 353 0.85 4.38 -26.36
N VAL A 354 0.06 4.69 -25.35
CA VAL A 354 -1.37 4.90 -25.54
C VAL A 354 -1.59 6.30 -26.10
N ASP A 355 -2.47 6.37 -27.08
CA ASP A 355 -2.74 7.59 -27.79
C ASP A 355 -3.68 8.49 -27.01
N LEU A 356 -3.15 9.63 -26.76
CA LEU A 356 -3.82 10.73 -26.11
C LEU A 356 -3.86 11.91 -27.03
N LYS A 357 -4.66 12.92 -26.71
CA LYS A 357 -4.68 14.18 -27.47
C LYS A 357 -3.32 14.87 -27.43
N GLU A 358 -2.56 14.66 -26.36
CA GLU A 358 -1.23 15.19 -26.20
C GLU A 358 -0.23 14.07 -25.86
N ALA A 359 0.98 14.16 -26.43
CA ALA A 359 2.05 13.21 -26.16
C ALA A 359 2.50 13.28 -24.71
N GLN A 360 2.64 12.14 -24.06
CA GLN A 360 3.06 12.01 -22.69
C GLN A 360 4.44 11.36 -22.59
N ASN A 361 5.09 11.49 -21.44
CA ASN A 361 6.39 10.92 -21.17
C ASN A 361 6.28 9.69 -20.29
N VAL A 362 6.84 8.57 -20.75
CA VAL A 362 6.97 7.34 -19.97
C VAL A 362 8.45 7.05 -19.78
N LYS A 363 8.87 6.87 -18.54
CA LYS A 363 10.26 6.54 -18.20
C LYS A 363 10.34 5.27 -17.38
N VAL A 364 11.15 4.31 -17.82
CA VAL A 364 11.45 3.07 -17.09
C VAL A 364 12.94 3.06 -16.77
N MET A 365 13.28 3.05 -15.49
CA MET A 365 14.64 3.03 -14.97
C MET A 365 14.87 1.75 -14.17
N VAL A 366 15.85 0.96 -14.56
CA VAL A 366 16.18 -0.32 -13.92
C VAL A 366 17.65 -0.35 -13.55
N ALA A 367 17.96 -0.24 -12.26
CA ALA A 367 19.34 -0.23 -11.77
C ALA A 367 20.08 -1.56 -11.98
N ASP A 368 19.35 -2.68 -11.92
CA ASP A 368 19.88 -4.02 -12.15
C ASP A 368 18.92 -4.79 -13.07
N LYS A 369 19.31 -4.96 -14.31
CA LYS A 369 18.47 -5.61 -15.34
C LYS A 369 18.20 -7.09 -15.07
N GLU A 370 19.03 -7.78 -14.26
CA GLU A 370 18.81 -9.17 -13.88
C GLU A 370 17.61 -9.34 -12.93
N LYS A 371 17.19 -8.25 -12.28
CA LYS A 371 16.03 -8.24 -11.39
C LYS A 371 14.69 -8.11 -12.11
N VAL A 372 14.72 -7.72 -13.40
CA VAL A 372 13.54 -7.63 -14.25
C VAL A 372 13.64 -8.72 -15.31
N ALA A 373 12.81 -9.76 -15.21
CA ALA A 373 12.94 -10.95 -16.02
C ALA A 373 11.58 -11.50 -16.48
N THR A 374 11.59 -12.08 -17.68
CA THR A 374 10.51 -12.94 -18.17
C THR A 374 11.04 -14.34 -18.50
N THR A 375 10.21 -15.36 -18.29
CA THR A 375 10.48 -16.72 -18.75
C THR A 375 9.93 -16.98 -20.15
N ASP A 376 9.18 -16.04 -20.72
CA ASP A 376 8.68 -16.10 -22.08
C ASP A 376 9.82 -15.80 -23.07
N ALA A 377 10.24 -16.82 -23.80
CA ALA A 377 11.38 -16.73 -24.73
C ALA A 377 11.10 -15.83 -25.98
N GLU A 378 9.85 -15.48 -26.24
CA GLU A 378 9.47 -14.63 -27.35
C GLU A 378 9.48 -13.15 -26.98
N PHE A 379 9.68 -12.82 -25.70
CA PHE A 379 9.61 -11.44 -25.20
C PHE A 379 10.89 -10.98 -24.52
N GLU A 380 11.16 -9.69 -24.65
CA GLU A 380 12.14 -9.01 -23.81
C GLU A 380 11.54 -8.72 -22.43
N ALA A 381 12.37 -8.70 -21.40
CA ALA A 381 11.92 -8.42 -20.04
C ALA A 381 11.24 -7.05 -19.90
N ILE A 382 11.71 -6.06 -20.66
CA ILE A 382 11.09 -4.73 -20.78
C ILE A 382 10.75 -4.52 -22.23
N LYS A 383 9.48 -4.41 -22.55
CA LYS A 383 8.97 -4.30 -23.91
C LYS A 383 8.18 -3.01 -24.10
N VAL A 384 8.57 -2.22 -25.08
CA VAL A 384 7.77 -1.10 -25.58
C VAL A 384 6.86 -1.62 -26.69
N TYR A 385 5.56 -1.51 -26.49
CA TYR A 385 4.56 -1.94 -27.45
C TYR A 385 4.17 -0.75 -28.33
N ASP A 386 4.41 -0.88 -29.62
CA ASP A 386 4.07 0.12 -30.61
C ASP A 386 2.58 0.05 -31.05
N HIS A 387 2.15 1.06 -31.78
CA HIS A 387 0.77 1.15 -32.28
C HIS A 387 0.37 -0.04 -33.12
N ALA A 388 1.25 -0.57 -33.93
CA ALA A 388 0.94 -1.70 -34.83
C ALA A 388 0.67 -2.97 -34.00
N TYR A 389 1.42 -3.19 -32.93
CA TYR A 389 1.19 -4.30 -32.02
C TYR A 389 -0.17 -4.15 -31.29
N ILE A 390 -0.46 -2.95 -30.78
CA ILE A 390 -1.70 -2.66 -30.07
C ILE A 390 -2.92 -2.81 -30.99
N GLU A 391 -2.81 -2.34 -32.24
CA GLU A 391 -3.86 -2.49 -33.25
C GLU A 391 -4.12 -3.96 -33.62
N ALA A 392 -3.05 -4.75 -33.73
CA ALA A 392 -3.16 -6.19 -33.99
C ALA A 392 -3.87 -6.94 -32.86
N GLU A 393 -3.49 -6.65 -31.61
CA GLU A 393 -4.13 -7.23 -30.42
C GLU A 393 -5.61 -6.82 -30.34
N ALA A 394 -5.91 -5.53 -30.50
CA ALA A 394 -7.29 -5.04 -30.52
C ALA A 394 -8.13 -5.76 -31.57
N THR A 395 -7.59 -5.91 -32.80
CA THR A 395 -8.26 -6.60 -33.88
C THR A 395 -8.49 -8.08 -33.56
N ALA A 396 -7.52 -8.77 -32.97
CA ALA A 396 -7.65 -10.15 -32.57
C ALA A 396 -8.79 -10.37 -31.56
N HIS A 397 -9.07 -9.37 -30.72
CA HIS A 397 -10.18 -9.36 -29.77
C HIS A 397 -11.46 -8.67 -30.29
N GLY A 398 -11.56 -8.43 -31.61
CA GLY A 398 -12.74 -7.81 -32.20
C GLY A 398 -12.97 -6.36 -31.83
N LYS A 399 -11.92 -5.65 -31.44
CA LYS A 399 -11.95 -4.24 -31.03
C LYS A 399 -11.31 -3.36 -32.12
N THR A 400 -11.57 -2.05 -32.06
CA THR A 400 -10.96 -1.06 -32.92
C THR A 400 -10.04 -0.17 -32.09
N TYR A 401 -8.84 0.02 -32.56
CA TYR A 401 -7.86 0.94 -31.99
C TYR A 401 -7.54 2.05 -33.00
N THR A 402 -7.53 3.28 -32.52
CA THR A 402 -7.21 4.44 -33.40
C THR A 402 -6.21 5.30 -32.62
N PRO A 403 -4.96 5.38 -33.11
CA PRO A 403 -3.96 6.24 -32.51
C PRO A 403 -4.30 7.73 -32.63
N VAL A 404 -3.94 8.50 -31.60
CA VAL A 404 -4.18 9.95 -31.54
C VAL A 404 -2.88 10.73 -31.47
N ALA A 405 -1.93 10.33 -30.60
CA ALA A 405 -0.63 10.97 -30.44
C ALA A 405 0.44 9.94 -30.06
N GLU A 406 1.71 10.28 -30.24
CA GLU A 406 2.84 9.44 -29.81
C GLU A 406 3.41 9.95 -28.48
N SER A 407 3.56 9.05 -27.52
CA SER A 407 4.27 9.32 -26.27
C SER A 407 5.77 9.09 -26.42
N THR A 408 6.57 9.87 -25.72
CA THR A 408 8.01 9.63 -25.64
C THR A 408 8.30 8.56 -24.59
N VAL A 409 8.98 7.49 -24.98
CA VAL A 409 9.38 6.40 -24.09
C VAL A 409 10.88 6.37 -23.91
N ILE A 410 11.34 6.37 -22.67
CA ILE A 410 12.75 6.26 -22.28
C ILE A 410 12.91 5.02 -21.39
N VAL A 411 13.81 4.10 -21.80
CA VAL A 411 14.17 2.91 -21.02
C VAL A 411 15.67 2.98 -20.70
N GLU A 412 16.02 3.10 -19.41
CA GLU A 412 17.40 3.23 -18.91
C GLU A 412 17.78 2.11 -17.95
#